data_532a4d21f892e5393cb25610e5040928
#
_entry.id   532a4d21f892e5393cb25610e5040928
#
_cell.length_a   1.000
_cell.length_b   1.000
_cell.length_c   1.000
_cell.angle_alpha   90.00
_cell.angle_beta   90.00
_cell.angle_gamma   90.00
#
_symmetry.space_group_name_H-M   'P 1'
#
loop_
_entity.id
_entity.type
_entity.pdbx_description
1 polymer ?
#
loop_
_entity_poly.entity_id
_entity_poly.type
_entity_poly.pdbx_seq_one_letter_code
_entity_poly.pdbx_strand_id
1 'polypeptide(L)'
;YKTANRWMERWYNLRHHEKAQSMFLIVSSYVNVDILSPQWFADALASQLSDVNAAILSMPPRIEKGQQFYPNLGERHFYTDGNIAAVEKALGFHDTEDCRLLRHLNPNRAIDMSMDFGNMLSMLIAQDDGRVLRILKEFFSLPPEWVRELADKFLHFFAPHKHKVVKFYYDRSGNNYKGSNQSMAVQIKEAIERNATGSPTGWRVQLMSLGQANIPMSDEYIFMQELMTGHNPRLPELQIDAIHCRNLKASLELAKTIVDSKGRIGKDKSAEKSSDHKRLVTSTNFSDAFKYMMMRKEWIAIVKRNLGRG
;
A
#
# COMPACT_ATOMS: atom_id res chain seq x y z
N TYR A 1 -12.99 15.72 4.99
CA TYR A 1 -11.99 14.68 4.71
C TYR A 1 -11.91 14.30 3.22
N LYS A 2 -13.02 13.96 2.55
CA LYS A 2 -13.04 13.65 1.10
C LYS A 2 -12.54 14.82 0.25
N THR A 3 -12.99 16.01 0.59
CA THR A 3 -12.60 17.24 -0.12
C THR A 3 -11.13 17.53 0.12
N ALA A 4 -10.64 17.39 1.36
CA ALA A 4 -9.24 17.61 1.71
C ALA A 4 -8.30 16.64 0.97
N ASN A 5 -8.61 15.35 0.91
CA ASN A 5 -7.78 14.39 0.17
C ASN A 5 -7.74 14.67 -1.34
N ARG A 6 -8.90 15.02 -1.95
CA ARG A 6 -8.93 15.46 -3.36
C ARG A 6 -8.13 16.74 -3.58
N TRP A 7 -8.19 17.68 -2.66
CA TRP A 7 -7.42 18.92 -2.74
C TRP A 7 -5.93 18.66 -2.51
N MET A 8 -5.55 17.77 -1.60
CA MET A 8 -4.17 17.37 -1.38
C MET A 8 -3.57 16.69 -2.60
N GLU A 9 -4.29 15.76 -3.25
CA GLU A 9 -3.85 15.16 -4.51
C GLU A 9 -3.70 16.20 -5.61
N ARG A 10 -4.71 17.06 -5.76
CA ARG A 10 -4.68 18.13 -6.76
C ARG A 10 -3.53 19.11 -6.49
N TRP A 11 -3.31 19.50 -5.25
CA TRP A 11 -2.20 20.36 -4.89
C TRP A 11 -0.85 19.67 -5.10
N TYR A 12 -0.73 18.39 -4.73
CA TYR A 12 0.47 17.62 -4.98
C TYR A 12 0.81 17.56 -6.47
N ASN A 13 -0.19 17.36 -7.31
CA ASN A 13 -0.03 17.36 -8.76
C ASN A 13 0.25 18.75 -9.34
N LEU A 14 -0.28 19.81 -8.71
CA LEU A 14 -0.08 21.20 -9.13
C LEU A 14 1.19 21.86 -8.58
N ARG A 15 1.74 21.37 -7.46
CA ARG A 15 2.93 22.00 -6.82
C ARG A 15 4.16 22.07 -7.70
N HIS A 16 4.24 21.19 -8.70
CA HIS A 16 5.32 21.16 -9.69
C HIS A 16 5.03 21.99 -10.94
N HIS A 17 3.86 22.60 -11.00
CA HIS A 17 3.46 23.42 -12.14
C HIS A 17 3.90 24.86 -11.88
N GLU A 18 4.86 25.41 -12.65
CA GLU A 18 5.39 26.77 -12.49
C GLU A 18 4.31 27.87 -12.52
N LYS A 19 3.16 27.59 -13.14
CA LYS A 19 2.00 28.49 -13.22
C LYS A 19 0.95 28.26 -12.13
N ALA A 20 1.15 27.33 -11.22
CA ALA A 20 0.16 27.04 -10.19
C ALA A 20 0.19 28.16 -9.11
N GLN A 21 -0.84 28.97 -9.08
CA GLN A 21 -1.06 29.97 -8.03
C GLN A 21 -1.93 29.41 -6.90
N SER A 22 -1.70 28.15 -6.52
CA SER A 22 -2.50 27.46 -5.51
C SER A 22 -1.64 27.14 -4.30
N MET A 23 -2.14 27.45 -3.12
CA MET A 23 -1.54 27.06 -1.84
C MET A 23 -2.54 26.18 -1.10
N PHE A 24 -2.05 25.08 -0.53
CA PHE A 24 -2.83 24.22 0.35
C PHE A 24 -2.24 24.29 1.75
N LEU A 25 -3.06 24.66 2.72
CA LEU A 25 -2.70 24.76 4.13
C LEU A 25 -3.50 23.73 4.93
N ILE A 26 -2.80 22.93 5.71
CA ILE A 26 -3.41 22.13 6.77
C ILE A 26 -3.23 22.91 8.05
N VAL A 27 -4.33 23.36 8.62
CA VAL A 27 -4.31 24.15 9.85
C VAL A 27 -5.19 23.49 10.91
N SER A 28 -4.73 23.56 12.14
CA SER A 28 -5.53 23.17 13.30
C SER A 28 -6.72 24.13 13.50
N SER A 29 -7.82 23.63 14.05
CA SER A 29 -8.95 24.47 14.47
C SER A 29 -8.53 25.52 15.50
N TYR A 30 -7.42 25.34 16.21
CA TYR A 30 -6.87 26.34 17.13
C TYR A 30 -6.45 27.66 16.46
N VAL A 31 -6.23 27.67 15.15
CA VAL A 31 -5.98 28.92 14.41
C VAL A 31 -7.19 29.87 14.50
N ASN A 32 -8.37 29.32 14.73
CA ASN A 32 -9.62 30.07 14.86
C ASN A 32 -10.05 30.28 16.34
N VAL A 33 -9.13 30.18 17.29
CA VAL A 33 -9.43 30.28 18.73
C VAL A 33 -10.13 31.61 19.10
N ASP A 34 -9.83 32.69 18.38
CA ASP A 34 -10.45 33.98 18.59
C ASP A 34 -11.89 34.06 18.05
N ILE A 35 -12.28 33.14 17.19
CA ILE A 35 -13.60 33.03 16.57
C ILE A 35 -14.43 31.94 17.25
N LEU A 36 -13.79 30.81 17.54
CA LEU A 36 -14.40 29.64 18.17
C LEU A 36 -14.33 29.81 19.69
N SER A 37 -15.47 29.81 20.36
CA SER A 37 -15.50 29.96 21.82
C SER A 37 -14.81 28.81 22.55
N PRO A 38 -14.26 29.02 23.76
CA PRO A 38 -13.75 27.93 24.60
C PRO A 38 -14.77 26.82 24.82
N GLN A 39 -16.07 27.18 24.88
CA GLN A 39 -17.15 26.21 25.00
C GLN A 39 -17.22 25.29 23.76
N TRP A 40 -17.03 25.84 22.54
CA TRP A 40 -17.00 25.02 21.34
C TRP A 40 -15.90 23.92 21.40
N PHE A 41 -14.71 24.29 21.91
CA PHE A 41 -13.62 23.30 22.09
C PHE A 41 -13.97 22.28 23.17
N ALA A 42 -14.58 22.72 24.27
CA ALA A 42 -15.01 21.81 25.34
C ALA A 42 -16.07 20.83 24.83
N ASP A 43 -17.06 21.31 24.08
CA ASP A 43 -18.13 20.48 23.51
C ASP A 43 -17.58 19.53 22.43
N ALA A 44 -16.63 20.00 21.60
CA ALA A 44 -15.96 19.16 20.62
C ALA A 44 -15.12 18.05 21.27
N LEU A 45 -14.47 18.33 22.39
CA LEU A 45 -13.72 17.34 23.17
C LEU A 45 -14.65 16.38 23.92
N ALA A 46 -15.78 16.87 24.43
CA ALA A 46 -16.78 16.07 25.15
C ALA A 46 -17.63 15.21 24.21
N SER A 47 -17.84 15.65 22.98
CA SER A 47 -18.54 14.89 21.95
C SER A 47 -17.67 13.72 21.55
N GLN A 48 -17.80 12.54 22.06
CA GLN A 48 -17.12 11.27 21.73
C GLN A 48 -16.51 11.22 20.30
N LEU A 49 -15.75 12.25 19.93
CA LEU A 49 -14.98 12.29 18.69
C LEU A 49 -13.95 11.17 18.78
N SER A 50 -14.09 10.19 17.96
CA SER A 50 -13.22 9.00 17.93
C SER A 50 -11.73 9.35 17.74
N ASP A 51 -11.42 10.56 17.29
CA ASP A 51 -10.07 11.08 17.14
C ASP A 51 -10.04 12.61 17.20
N VAL A 52 -9.76 13.13 18.39
CA VAL A 52 -9.59 14.57 18.66
C VAL A 52 -8.44 15.16 17.82
N ASN A 53 -7.37 14.42 17.62
CA ASN A 53 -6.23 14.88 16.82
C ASN A 53 -6.63 15.12 15.37
N ALA A 54 -7.41 14.21 14.78
CA ALA A 54 -7.92 14.38 13.43
C ALA A 54 -8.96 15.51 13.33
N ALA A 55 -9.86 15.62 14.30
CA ALA A 55 -10.98 16.54 14.25
C ALA A 55 -10.58 18.00 14.57
N ILE A 56 -9.72 18.19 15.56
CA ILE A 56 -9.35 19.52 16.07
C ILE A 56 -7.97 19.94 15.54
N LEU A 57 -6.99 19.06 15.58
CA LEU A 57 -5.61 19.38 15.19
C LEU A 57 -5.31 19.15 13.70
N SER A 58 -6.28 18.64 12.94
CA SER A 58 -6.10 18.28 11.52
C SER A 58 -4.93 17.31 11.30
N MET A 59 -4.57 16.57 12.33
CA MET A 59 -3.53 15.51 12.24
C MET A 59 -4.11 14.25 11.59
N PRO A 60 -3.29 13.44 10.94
CA PRO A 60 -3.71 12.13 10.47
C PRO A 60 -4.30 11.30 11.63
N PRO A 61 -5.38 10.54 11.41
CA PRO A 61 -5.92 9.64 12.43
C PRO A 61 -4.85 8.65 12.89
N ARG A 62 -4.78 8.40 14.19
CA ARG A 62 -3.86 7.45 14.79
C ARG A 62 -4.63 6.41 15.59
N ILE A 63 -4.13 5.20 15.58
CA ILE A 63 -4.64 4.13 16.42
C ILE A 63 -3.89 4.15 17.74
N GLU A 64 -4.59 3.95 18.84
CA GLU A 64 -3.99 3.85 20.18
C GLU A 64 -2.97 2.72 20.23
N LYS A 65 -1.87 2.96 20.97
CA LYS A 65 -0.86 1.92 21.24
C LYS A 65 -1.54 0.70 21.86
N GLY A 66 -1.27 -0.47 21.31
CA GLY A 66 -1.86 -1.74 21.75
C GLY A 66 -3.06 -2.19 20.92
N GLN A 67 -3.68 -1.31 20.14
CA GLN A 67 -4.73 -1.68 19.18
C GLN A 67 -4.21 -1.85 17.74
N GLN A 68 -2.95 -1.56 17.51
CA GLN A 68 -2.34 -1.64 16.18
C GLN A 68 -2.04 -3.08 15.79
N PHE A 69 -2.41 -3.44 14.56
CA PHE A 69 -2.03 -4.75 14.02
C PHE A 69 -0.53 -4.82 13.66
N TYR A 70 0.10 -3.67 13.37
CA TYR A 70 1.53 -3.54 13.09
C TYR A 70 2.23 -2.64 14.12
N PRO A 71 2.33 -3.06 15.41
CA PRO A 71 2.84 -2.19 16.48
C PRO A 71 4.31 -1.83 16.35
N ASN A 72 5.10 -2.60 15.58
CA ASN A 72 6.52 -2.35 15.33
C ASN A 72 6.76 -1.50 14.07
N LEU A 73 5.69 -1.10 13.37
CA LEU A 73 5.80 -0.14 12.27
C LEU A 73 6.18 1.25 12.81
N GLY A 74 7.15 1.89 12.20
CA GLY A 74 7.60 3.23 12.61
C GLY A 74 8.27 3.97 11.45
N GLU A 75 8.66 5.22 11.68
CA GLU A 75 9.23 6.12 10.67
C GLU A 75 10.45 5.54 9.94
N ARG A 76 11.23 4.68 10.60
CA ARG A 76 12.39 4.01 10.01
C ARG A 76 12.05 3.13 8.80
N HIS A 77 10.78 2.72 8.66
CA HIS A 77 10.32 1.91 7.53
C HIS A 77 9.89 2.74 6.32
N PHE A 78 9.93 4.05 6.45
CA PHE A 78 9.48 4.95 5.40
C PHE A 78 10.61 5.86 4.92
N TYR A 79 10.68 6.06 3.61
CA TYR A 79 11.56 7.05 3.02
C TYR A 79 10.77 8.03 2.15
N THR A 80 11.30 9.24 1.98
CA THR A 80 10.64 10.34 1.24
C THR A 80 11.48 10.87 0.08
N ASP A 81 12.67 10.33 -0.13
CA ASP A 81 13.59 10.69 -1.21
C ASP A 81 13.46 9.75 -2.42
N GLY A 82 12.27 9.17 -2.63
CA GLY A 82 11.97 8.19 -3.68
C GLY A 82 12.14 8.70 -5.10
N ASN A 83 12.13 10.03 -5.32
CA ASN A 83 12.22 10.63 -6.63
C ASN A 83 13.63 11.07 -7.00
N ILE A 84 13.97 10.93 -8.28
CA ILE A 84 15.15 11.54 -8.88
C ILE A 84 14.76 12.94 -9.36
N ALA A 85 15.16 13.99 -8.65
CA ALA A 85 14.76 15.36 -8.91
C ALA A 85 15.04 15.83 -10.35
N ALA A 86 16.16 15.41 -10.96
CA ALA A 86 16.47 15.75 -12.35
C ALA A 86 15.49 15.11 -13.34
N VAL A 87 15.05 13.88 -13.07
CA VAL A 87 14.05 13.17 -13.89
C VAL A 87 12.67 13.77 -13.66
N GLU A 88 12.32 14.06 -12.39
CA GLU A 88 11.08 14.74 -12.02
C GLU A 88 10.95 16.08 -12.77
N LYS A 89 12.02 16.85 -12.83
CA LYS A 89 12.05 18.11 -13.58
C LYS A 89 11.95 17.90 -15.10
N ALA A 90 12.58 16.86 -15.64
CA ALA A 90 12.58 16.57 -17.08
C ALA A 90 11.25 15.97 -17.58
N LEU A 91 10.63 15.11 -16.76
CA LEU A 91 9.28 14.58 -17.01
C LEU A 91 8.21 15.62 -16.67
N GLY A 92 8.64 16.67 -15.96
CA GLY A 92 7.78 17.70 -15.40
C GLY A 92 6.78 18.26 -16.39
N PHE A 93 5.58 18.45 -15.92
CA PHE A 93 4.43 19.05 -16.62
C PHE A 93 3.69 18.19 -17.64
N HIS A 94 4.17 17.04 -18.02
CA HIS A 94 3.43 16.05 -18.77
C HIS A 94 2.85 15.02 -17.82
N ASP A 95 1.59 14.66 -17.99
CA ASP A 95 0.90 13.62 -17.19
C ASP A 95 1.48 12.20 -17.36
N THR A 96 2.75 12.11 -17.73
CA THR A 96 3.44 10.88 -18.11
C THR A 96 4.57 10.54 -17.12
N GLU A 97 4.24 10.43 -15.84
CA GLU A 97 5.17 9.85 -14.89
C GLU A 97 5.49 8.40 -15.28
N ASP A 98 6.77 8.05 -15.29
CA ASP A 98 7.22 6.68 -15.51
C ASP A 98 8.27 6.23 -14.48
N CYS A 99 8.61 4.95 -14.53
CA CYS A 99 9.47 4.32 -13.53
C CYS A 99 10.91 4.86 -13.46
N ARG A 100 11.35 5.67 -14.41
CA ARG A 100 12.66 6.36 -14.37
C ARG A 100 12.70 7.40 -13.25
N LEU A 101 11.53 7.86 -12.79
CA LEU A 101 11.42 8.74 -11.64
C LEU A 101 11.90 8.09 -10.34
N LEU A 102 11.71 6.78 -10.20
CA LEU A 102 11.97 6.06 -8.96
C LEU A 102 13.47 5.88 -8.70
N ARG A 103 14.01 6.60 -7.71
CA ARG A 103 15.43 6.58 -7.34
C ARG A 103 15.96 5.18 -7.01
N HIS A 104 15.17 4.39 -6.32
CA HIS A 104 15.57 3.09 -5.78
C HIS A 104 15.18 1.92 -6.69
N LEU A 105 14.67 2.17 -7.88
CA LEU A 105 14.38 1.15 -8.87
C LEU A 105 15.65 0.77 -9.65
N ASN A 106 16.01 -0.49 -9.62
CA ASN A 106 17.02 -1.02 -10.53
C ASN A 106 16.36 -1.54 -11.83
N PRO A 107 16.56 -0.88 -12.98
CA PRO A 107 15.89 -1.25 -14.22
C PRO A 107 16.32 -2.62 -14.77
N ASN A 108 17.41 -3.18 -14.28
CA ASN A 108 17.97 -4.46 -14.74
C ASN A 108 17.59 -5.65 -13.83
N ARG A 109 16.73 -5.44 -12.80
CA ARG A 109 16.24 -6.49 -11.91
C ARG A 109 14.78 -6.77 -12.15
N ALA A 110 14.35 -8.00 -11.85
CA ALA A 110 12.92 -8.34 -11.84
C ALA A 110 12.15 -7.48 -10.82
N ILE A 111 10.88 -7.29 -11.11
CA ILE A 111 9.93 -6.61 -10.22
C ILE A 111 9.23 -7.67 -9.36
N ASP A 112 9.14 -7.42 -8.07
CA ASP A 112 8.23 -8.11 -7.17
C ASP A 112 6.90 -7.34 -7.17
N MET A 113 5.81 -8.01 -7.47
CA MET A 113 4.46 -7.47 -7.49
C MET A 113 3.57 -8.24 -6.54
N SER A 114 2.72 -7.55 -5.80
CA SER A 114 1.68 -8.24 -5.03
C SER A 114 0.32 -7.59 -5.22
N MET A 115 -0.74 -8.41 -5.06
CA MET A 115 -2.11 -7.93 -5.20
C MET A 115 -3.05 -8.58 -4.20
N ASP A 116 -4.03 -7.78 -3.78
CA ASP A 116 -5.27 -8.23 -3.17
C ASP A 116 -6.43 -8.07 -4.14
N PHE A 117 -7.33 -9.07 -4.17
CA PHE A 117 -8.44 -9.18 -5.12
C PHE A 117 -9.80 -8.81 -4.50
N GLY A 118 -9.81 -7.92 -3.52
CA GLY A 118 -11.02 -7.46 -2.85
C GLY A 118 -11.93 -6.59 -3.73
N ASN A 119 -12.84 -5.85 -3.10
CA ASN A 119 -13.74 -4.90 -3.79
C ASN A 119 -13.00 -3.76 -4.50
N MET A 120 -11.76 -3.54 -4.15
CA MET A 120 -10.78 -2.70 -4.80
C MET A 120 -9.58 -3.59 -5.13
N LEU A 121 -9.16 -3.58 -6.37
CA LEU A 121 -7.90 -4.23 -6.75
C LEU A 121 -6.74 -3.34 -6.30
N SER A 122 -5.91 -3.82 -5.40
CA SER A 122 -4.71 -3.12 -4.97
C SER A 122 -3.46 -3.86 -5.43
N MET A 123 -2.51 -3.11 -6.00
CA MET A 123 -1.25 -3.64 -6.51
C MET A 123 -0.10 -2.90 -5.87
N LEU A 124 0.88 -3.64 -5.34
CA LEU A 124 2.13 -3.11 -4.82
C LEU A 124 3.30 -3.59 -5.67
N ILE A 125 4.23 -2.68 -5.90
CA ILE A 125 5.44 -2.93 -6.67
C ILE A 125 6.65 -2.74 -5.77
N ALA A 126 7.54 -3.71 -5.79
CA ALA A 126 8.75 -3.71 -4.98
C ALA A 126 9.95 -4.28 -5.73
N GLN A 127 11.12 -4.08 -5.15
CA GLN A 127 12.34 -4.82 -5.49
C GLN A 127 13.06 -5.25 -4.21
N ASP A 128 13.53 -6.49 -4.22
CA ASP A 128 14.35 -7.09 -3.20
C ASP A 128 15.80 -7.17 -3.69
N ASP A 129 16.74 -6.54 -2.99
CA ASP A 129 18.17 -6.63 -3.32
C ASP A 129 18.92 -7.66 -2.46
N GLY A 130 18.20 -8.41 -1.63
CA GLY A 130 18.71 -9.42 -0.70
C GLY A 130 19.00 -8.87 0.69
N ARG A 131 19.20 -7.57 0.84
CA ARG A 131 19.38 -6.87 2.13
C ARG A 131 18.19 -6.01 2.48
N VAL A 132 17.66 -5.31 1.48
CA VAL A 132 16.55 -4.37 1.64
C VAL A 132 15.46 -4.71 0.65
N LEU A 133 14.25 -4.88 1.15
CA LEU A 133 13.05 -4.92 0.34
C LEU A 133 12.46 -3.52 0.27
N ARG A 134 12.39 -2.93 -0.90
CA ARG A 134 11.81 -1.61 -1.12
C ARG A 134 10.48 -1.70 -1.82
N ILE A 135 9.43 -1.21 -1.16
CA ILE A 135 8.13 -0.98 -1.80
C ILE A 135 8.21 0.38 -2.49
N LEU A 136 8.08 0.37 -3.81
CA LEU A 136 8.43 1.50 -4.67
C LEU A 136 7.20 2.26 -5.20
N LYS A 137 6.10 1.58 -5.44
CA LYS A 137 4.90 2.15 -6.07
C LYS A 137 3.68 1.33 -5.72
N GLU A 138 2.56 2.00 -5.62
CA GLU A 138 1.25 1.37 -5.54
C GLU A 138 0.37 1.78 -6.71
N PHE A 139 -0.51 0.87 -7.12
CA PHE A 139 -1.60 1.11 -8.05
C PHE A 139 -2.87 0.51 -7.50
N PHE A 140 -4.00 1.01 -7.95
CA PHE A 140 -5.31 0.45 -7.65
C PHE A 140 -6.30 0.72 -8.76
N SER A 141 -7.36 -0.08 -8.77
CA SER A 141 -8.55 0.20 -9.55
C SER A 141 -9.80 0.04 -8.70
N LEU A 142 -10.78 0.89 -8.97
CA LEU A 142 -12.10 0.88 -8.36
C LEU A 142 -13.14 0.64 -9.46
N PRO A 143 -14.25 -0.06 -9.17
CA PRO A 143 -15.32 -0.18 -10.15
C PRO A 143 -15.76 1.19 -10.71
N PRO A 144 -15.98 1.31 -12.04
CA PRO A 144 -16.03 0.24 -13.03
C PRO A 144 -14.69 -0.23 -13.62
N GLU A 145 -13.58 0.40 -13.26
CA GLU A 145 -12.24 -0.07 -13.66
C GLU A 145 -11.94 -1.43 -13.02
N TRP A 146 -11.25 -2.30 -13.75
CA TRP A 146 -10.94 -3.64 -13.27
C TRP A 146 -9.53 -4.09 -13.64
N VAL A 147 -9.37 -5.37 -13.94
CA VAL A 147 -8.06 -6.01 -14.19
C VAL A 147 -7.29 -5.35 -15.33
N ARG A 148 -7.99 -5.04 -16.46
CA ARG A 148 -7.32 -4.50 -17.65
C ARG A 148 -6.74 -3.12 -17.39
N GLU A 149 -7.54 -2.24 -16.83
CA GLU A 149 -7.14 -0.86 -16.54
C GLU A 149 -5.99 -0.82 -15.52
N LEU A 150 -6.02 -1.70 -14.53
CA LEU A 150 -4.93 -1.80 -13.56
C LEU A 150 -3.63 -2.31 -14.20
N ALA A 151 -3.72 -3.31 -15.08
CA ALA A 151 -2.58 -3.79 -15.84
C ALA A 151 -2.02 -2.72 -16.79
N ASP A 152 -2.88 -1.93 -17.41
CA ASP A 152 -2.46 -0.85 -18.31
C ASP A 152 -1.75 0.28 -17.54
N LYS A 153 -2.20 0.63 -16.32
CA LYS A 153 -1.48 1.56 -15.42
C LYS A 153 -0.05 1.05 -15.15
N PHE A 154 0.10 -0.24 -14.83
CA PHE A 154 1.41 -0.85 -14.63
C PHE A 154 2.25 -0.82 -15.90
N LEU A 155 1.72 -1.27 -17.03
CA LEU A 155 2.43 -1.35 -18.31
C LEU A 155 2.90 0.03 -18.77
N HIS A 156 2.06 1.05 -18.62
CA HIS A 156 2.40 2.42 -18.96
C HIS A 156 3.55 2.95 -18.09
N PHE A 157 3.41 2.85 -16.77
CA PHE A 157 4.41 3.37 -15.84
C PHE A 157 5.75 2.64 -15.95
N PHE A 158 5.75 1.31 -16.12
CA PHE A 158 6.96 0.51 -16.24
C PHE A 158 7.39 0.25 -17.70
N ALA A 159 6.86 1.02 -18.68
CA ALA A 159 7.28 0.90 -20.07
C ALA A 159 8.80 1.00 -20.27
N PRO A 160 9.55 1.92 -19.60
CA PRO A 160 11.00 2.04 -19.76
C PRO A 160 11.82 0.98 -19.00
N HIS A 161 11.19 0.17 -18.14
CA HIS A 161 11.91 -0.84 -17.36
C HIS A 161 12.53 -1.90 -18.28
N LYS A 162 13.81 -2.24 -18.06
CA LYS A 162 14.55 -3.10 -18.99
C LYS A 162 14.30 -4.59 -18.78
N HIS A 163 14.33 -5.06 -17.52
CA HIS A 163 14.16 -6.48 -17.19
C HIS A 163 12.69 -6.83 -17.02
N LYS A 164 12.03 -7.21 -18.10
CA LYS A 164 10.57 -7.43 -18.19
C LYS A 164 10.11 -8.73 -17.49
N VAL A 165 10.49 -8.94 -16.25
CA VAL A 165 10.07 -10.09 -15.43
C VAL A 165 9.39 -9.59 -14.17
N VAL A 166 8.20 -10.14 -13.88
CA VAL A 166 7.43 -9.90 -12.66
C VAL A 166 7.34 -11.21 -11.87
N LYS A 167 7.73 -11.17 -10.60
CA LYS A 167 7.42 -12.18 -9.59
C LYS A 167 6.13 -11.78 -8.89
N PHE A 168 5.04 -12.47 -9.15
CA PHE A 168 3.70 -12.10 -8.72
C PHE A 168 3.27 -12.89 -7.49
N TYR A 169 3.15 -12.21 -6.36
CA TYR A 169 2.60 -12.67 -5.09
C TYR A 169 1.15 -12.18 -4.99
N TYR A 170 0.22 -13.01 -4.56
CA TYR A 170 -1.18 -12.63 -4.55
C TYR A 170 -1.98 -13.39 -3.50
N ASP A 171 -3.20 -12.93 -3.25
CA ASP A 171 -4.14 -13.67 -2.43
C ASP A 171 -4.28 -15.10 -2.93
N ARG A 172 -3.90 -16.04 -2.08
CA ARG A 172 -3.90 -17.48 -2.42
C ARG A 172 -5.29 -18.02 -2.69
N SER A 173 -6.33 -17.35 -2.20
CA SER A 173 -7.73 -17.64 -2.59
C SER A 173 -7.95 -17.40 -4.09
N GLY A 174 -7.17 -16.51 -4.71
CA GLY A 174 -7.15 -16.24 -6.14
C GLY A 174 -6.76 -17.43 -7.01
N ASN A 175 -6.19 -18.51 -6.43
CA ASN A 175 -5.99 -19.77 -7.14
C ASN A 175 -7.32 -20.48 -7.48
N ASN A 176 -8.34 -20.29 -6.64
CA ASN A 176 -9.64 -20.95 -6.74
C ASN A 176 -10.75 -20.02 -7.20
N TYR A 177 -10.57 -18.70 -7.01
CA TYR A 177 -11.58 -17.72 -7.41
C TYR A 177 -11.59 -17.54 -8.92
N LYS A 178 -12.72 -17.91 -9.53
CA LYS A 178 -12.94 -17.79 -10.97
C LYS A 178 -13.93 -16.67 -11.22
N GLY A 179 -13.44 -15.52 -11.66
CA GLY A 179 -14.28 -14.39 -12.14
C GLY A 179 -14.86 -14.67 -13.54
N SER A 180 -14.35 -15.69 -14.18
CA SER A 180 -14.77 -16.27 -15.46
C SER A 180 -14.28 -17.73 -15.48
N ASN A 181 -13.91 -18.29 -16.62
CA ASN A 181 -13.29 -19.62 -16.70
C ASN A 181 -11.85 -19.69 -16.17
N GLN A 182 -11.26 -18.56 -15.75
CA GLN A 182 -9.88 -18.47 -15.27
C GLN A 182 -9.80 -17.87 -13.87
N SER A 183 -8.75 -18.19 -13.11
CA SER A 183 -8.47 -17.57 -11.84
C SER A 183 -8.05 -16.10 -12.02
N MET A 184 -8.31 -15.24 -11.02
CA MET A 184 -7.92 -13.83 -11.05
C MET A 184 -6.41 -13.64 -11.27
N ALA A 185 -5.59 -14.50 -10.67
CA ALA A 185 -4.14 -14.44 -10.85
C ALA A 185 -3.71 -14.68 -12.31
N VAL A 186 -4.40 -15.58 -13.02
CA VAL A 186 -4.15 -15.85 -14.44
C VAL A 186 -4.63 -14.67 -15.29
N GLN A 187 -5.78 -14.08 -14.98
CA GLN A 187 -6.28 -12.90 -15.70
C GLN A 187 -5.29 -11.72 -15.62
N ILE A 188 -4.75 -11.43 -14.42
CA ILE A 188 -3.72 -10.40 -14.23
C ILE A 188 -2.44 -10.76 -15.02
N LYS A 189 -1.99 -12.00 -14.94
CA LYS A 189 -0.83 -12.46 -15.72
C LYS A 189 -1.03 -12.20 -17.22
N GLU A 190 -2.15 -12.62 -17.77
CA GLU A 190 -2.47 -12.43 -19.19
C GLU A 190 -2.58 -10.95 -19.56
N ALA A 191 -3.21 -10.14 -18.70
CA ALA A 191 -3.35 -8.71 -18.90
C ALA A 191 -2.01 -7.95 -18.89
N ILE A 192 -0.99 -8.44 -18.16
CA ILE A 192 0.36 -7.87 -18.17
C ILE A 192 1.18 -8.41 -19.35
N GLU A 193 1.08 -9.70 -19.68
CA GLU A 193 1.85 -10.31 -20.76
C GLU A 193 1.33 -9.95 -22.16
N ARG A 194 0.04 -9.54 -22.26
CA ARG A 194 -0.61 -9.13 -23.51
C ARG A 194 -1.35 -7.81 -23.32
N ASN A 195 -1.21 -6.92 -24.29
CA ASN A 195 -1.97 -5.66 -24.31
C ASN A 195 -3.45 -5.90 -24.68
N ALA A 196 -4.25 -4.82 -24.72
CA ALA A 196 -5.67 -4.89 -25.04
C ALA A 196 -5.96 -5.45 -26.45
N THR A 197 -5.01 -5.37 -27.39
CA THR A 197 -5.12 -5.95 -28.73
C THR A 197 -4.66 -7.41 -28.79
N GLY A 198 -4.24 -8.00 -27.66
CA GLY A 198 -3.72 -9.37 -27.59
C GLY A 198 -2.23 -9.53 -27.98
N SER A 199 -1.56 -8.43 -28.35
CA SER A 199 -0.15 -8.45 -28.73
C SER A 199 0.75 -8.60 -27.49
N PRO A 200 1.89 -9.33 -27.59
CA PRO A 200 2.82 -9.47 -26.49
C PRO A 200 3.41 -8.12 -26.03
N THR A 201 3.47 -7.90 -24.73
CA THR A 201 4.06 -6.69 -24.13
C THR A 201 5.56 -6.82 -23.88
N GLY A 202 6.10 -8.02 -24.00
CA GLY A 202 7.46 -8.36 -23.61
C GLY A 202 7.62 -8.73 -22.14
N TRP A 203 6.61 -8.47 -21.29
CA TRP A 203 6.63 -8.91 -19.89
C TRP A 203 6.38 -10.39 -19.73
N ARG A 204 7.00 -11.00 -18.71
CA ARG A 204 6.77 -12.38 -18.27
C ARG A 204 6.43 -12.39 -16.78
N VAL A 205 5.28 -12.95 -16.43
CA VAL A 205 4.77 -13.02 -15.06
C VAL A 205 4.94 -14.43 -14.49
N GLN A 206 5.62 -14.54 -13.35
CA GLN A 206 5.82 -15.76 -12.57
C GLN A 206 4.85 -15.77 -11.40
N LEU A 207 3.93 -16.75 -11.35
CA LEU A 207 2.94 -16.87 -10.29
C LEU A 207 3.57 -17.49 -9.04
N MET A 208 4.05 -16.65 -8.10
CA MET A 208 4.79 -17.10 -6.93
C MET A 208 3.90 -17.73 -5.85
N SER A 209 2.61 -17.39 -5.80
CA SER A 209 1.64 -17.95 -4.85
C SER A 209 0.89 -19.18 -5.38
N LEU A 210 1.21 -19.65 -6.57
CA LEU A 210 0.54 -20.80 -7.19
C LEU A 210 0.69 -22.07 -6.33
N GLY A 211 -0.43 -22.76 -6.08
CA GLY A 211 -0.46 -23.99 -5.29
C GLY A 211 -0.11 -23.83 -3.81
N GLN A 212 -0.03 -22.59 -3.29
CA GLN A 212 0.19 -22.35 -1.87
C GLN A 212 -1.13 -22.27 -1.10
N ALA A 213 -1.13 -22.80 0.14
CA ALA A 213 -2.26 -22.67 1.06
C ALA A 213 -2.40 -21.24 1.59
N ASN A 214 -3.62 -20.89 2.00
CA ASN A 214 -3.90 -19.60 2.64
C ASN A 214 -3.04 -19.38 3.88
N ILE A 215 -2.74 -18.12 4.17
CA ILE A 215 -1.95 -17.70 5.33
C ILE A 215 -2.90 -17.46 6.50
N PRO A 216 -2.75 -18.18 7.63
CA PRO A 216 -3.50 -17.85 8.84
C PRO A 216 -3.14 -16.42 9.33
N MET A 217 -4.14 -15.68 9.83
CA MET A 217 -3.91 -14.31 10.33
C MET A 217 -2.97 -14.27 11.53
N SER A 218 -2.97 -15.31 12.38
CA SER A 218 -2.02 -15.44 13.48
C SER A 218 -0.57 -15.53 13.00
N ASP A 219 -0.34 -16.28 11.91
CA ASP A 219 0.98 -16.43 11.32
C ASP A 219 1.44 -15.10 10.69
N GLU A 220 0.51 -14.36 10.07
CA GLU A 220 0.77 -13.01 9.56
C GLU A 220 1.22 -12.08 10.70
N TYR A 221 0.44 -12.03 11.80
CA TYR A 221 0.75 -11.15 12.92
C TYR A 221 2.15 -11.41 13.47
N ILE A 222 2.47 -12.68 13.80
CA ILE A 222 3.77 -13.07 14.35
C ILE A 222 4.91 -12.74 13.37
N PHE A 223 4.73 -13.10 12.09
CA PHE A 223 5.74 -12.86 11.07
C PHE A 223 6.02 -11.36 10.88
N MET A 224 4.97 -10.54 10.82
CA MET A 224 5.12 -9.09 10.63
C MET A 224 5.79 -8.42 11.81
N GLN A 225 5.53 -8.90 13.04
CA GLN A 225 6.25 -8.42 14.22
C GLN A 225 7.75 -8.65 14.07
N GLU A 226 8.16 -9.85 13.69
CA GLU A 226 9.58 -10.21 13.52
C GLU A 226 10.23 -9.39 12.40
N LEU A 227 9.58 -9.30 11.24
CA LEU A 227 10.08 -8.53 10.09
C LEU A 227 10.29 -7.06 10.46
N MET A 228 9.29 -6.44 11.08
CA MET A 228 9.30 -5.01 11.39
C MET A 228 10.22 -4.63 12.57
N THR A 229 10.63 -5.57 13.41
CA THR A 229 11.68 -5.28 14.41
C THR A 229 13.05 -5.07 13.77
N GLY A 230 13.30 -5.68 12.60
CA GLY A 230 14.59 -5.64 11.94
C GLY A 230 15.71 -6.37 12.68
N HIS A 231 15.38 -7.14 13.75
CA HIS A 231 16.38 -7.84 14.55
C HIS A 231 16.91 -9.11 13.90
N ASN A 232 16.17 -9.67 12.95
CA ASN A 232 16.55 -10.91 12.29
C ASN A 232 17.37 -10.62 11.02
N PRO A 233 18.70 -10.84 11.04
CA PRO A 233 19.57 -10.49 9.91
C PRO A 233 19.36 -11.38 8.66
N ARG A 234 18.53 -12.42 8.78
CA ARG A 234 18.16 -13.30 7.66
C ARG A 234 16.92 -12.80 6.90
N LEU A 235 16.19 -11.83 7.46
CA LEU A 235 15.09 -11.14 6.80
C LEU A 235 15.62 -9.83 6.22
N PRO A 236 15.08 -9.37 5.09
CA PRO A 236 15.47 -8.08 4.55
C PRO A 236 14.98 -6.94 5.45
N GLU A 237 15.70 -5.84 5.45
CA GLU A 237 15.20 -4.57 5.95
C GLU A 237 14.04 -4.11 5.08
N LEU A 238 12.96 -3.64 5.71
CA LEU A 238 11.79 -3.13 5.01
C LEU A 238 11.89 -1.62 4.84
N GLN A 239 11.72 -1.15 3.59
CA GLN A 239 11.67 0.26 3.24
C GLN A 239 10.48 0.54 2.32
N ILE A 240 9.66 1.53 2.65
CA ILE A 240 8.42 1.88 1.94
C ILE A 240 8.52 3.33 1.46
N ASP A 241 8.27 3.56 0.19
CA ASP A 241 8.17 4.91 -0.36
C ASP A 241 6.91 5.60 0.16
N ALA A 242 7.08 6.57 1.06
CA ALA A 242 5.96 7.29 1.66
C ALA A 242 5.24 8.23 0.67
N ILE A 243 5.88 8.56 -0.46
CA ILE A 243 5.31 9.43 -1.49
C ILE A 243 4.46 8.62 -2.47
N HIS A 244 5.00 7.49 -2.94
CA HIS A 244 4.37 6.67 -3.96
C HIS A 244 3.50 5.53 -3.41
N CYS A 245 3.52 5.29 -2.08
CA CYS A 245 2.77 4.23 -1.39
C CYS A 245 1.95 4.77 -0.20
N ARG A 246 1.21 5.86 -0.42
CA ARG A 246 0.45 6.57 0.64
C ARG A 246 -0.71 5.74 1.16
N ASN A 247 -1.42 5.05 0.27
CA ASN A 247 -2.53 4.21 0.68
C ASN A 247 -2.04 2.98 1.43
N LEU A 248 -0.90 2.41 1.04
CA LEU A 248 -0.24 1.36 1.80
C LEU A 248 0.16 1.87 3.19
N LYS A 249 0.83 3.04 3.27
CA LYS A 249 1.20 3.65 4.56
C LYS A 249 -0.02 3.81 5.45
N ALA A 250 -1.10 4.42 4.96
CA ALA A 250 -2.34 4.58 5.69
C ALA A 250 -2.96 3.24 6.10
N SER A 251 -3.02 2.26 5.19
CA SER A 251 -3.55 0.92 5.46
C SER A 251 -2.78 0.18 6.55
N LEU A 252 -1.44 0.36 6.62
CA LEU A 252 -0.61 -0.24 7.68
C LEU A 252 -0.76 0.50 9.02
N GLU A 253 -0.74 1.82 9.01
CA GLU A 253 -0.86 2.66 10.22
C GLU A 253 -2.24 2.56 10.88
N LEU A 254 -3.31 2.36 10.07
CA LEU A 254 -4.69 2.30 10.52
C LEU A 254 -5.23 0.87 10.71
N ALA A 255 -4.41 -0.15 10.48
CA ALA A 255 -4.81 -1.53 10.70
C ALA A 255 -4.99 -1.81 12.21
N LYS A 256 -6.22 -2.14 12.61
CA LYS A 256 -6.57 -2.48 13.99
C LYS A 256 -6.51 -3.99 14.22
N THR A 257 -6.19 -4.34 15.46
CA THR A 257 -6.24 -5.72 15.95
C THR A 257 -7.66 -6.03 16.42
N ILE A 258 -8.16 -7.20 16.09
CA ILE A 258 -9.32 -7.83 16.74
C ILE A 258 -8.90 -9.15 17.33
N VAL A 259 -9.60 -9.56 18.39
CA VAL A 259 -9.45 -10.88 19.00
C VAL A 259 -10.77 -11.62 18.80
N ASP A 260 -10.71 -12.79 18.17
CA ASP A 260 -11.92 -13.60 17.98
C ASP A 260 -12.34 -14.31 19.28
N SER A 261 -13.50 -14.96 19.24
CA SER A 261 -14.06 -15.69 20.40
C SER A 261 -13.16 -16.83 20.92
N LYS A 262 -12.17 -17.24 20.14
CA LYS A 262 -11.16 -18.26 20.49
C LYS A 262 -9.84 -17.67 20.94
N GLY A 263 -9.77 -16.36 21.16
CA GLY A 263 -8.55 -15.65 21.57
C GLY A 263 -7.52 -15.46 20.46
N ARG A 264 -7.87 -15.69 19.19
CA ARG A 264 -6.93 -15.53 18.07
C ARG A 264 -6.90 -14.09 17.60
N ILE A 265 -5.69 -13.57 17.43
CA ILE A 265 -5.44 -12.23 16.92
C ILE A 265 -5.69 -12.19 15.42
N GLY A 266 -6.44 -11.21 14.97
CA GLY A 266 -6.73 -10.94 13.56
C GLY A 266 -6.70 -9.45 13.25
N LYS A 267 -6.77 -9.11 11.97
CA LYS A 267 -6.90 -7.75 11.48
C LYS A 267 -8.37 -7.37 11.38
N ASP A 268 -8.76 -6.20 11.88
CA ASP A 268 -10.12 -5.68 11.73
C ASP A 268 -10.38 -5.29 10.27
N LYS A 269 -11.34 -5.96 9.67
CA LYS A 269 -11.79 -5.75 8.28
C LYS A 269 -13.19 -5.12 8.19
N SER A 270 -13.71 -4.60 9.29
CA SER A 270 -15.04 -4.00 9.33
C SER A 270 -15.20 -2.84 8.35
N ALA A 271 -14.14 -2.05 8.14
CA ALA A 271 -14.12 -0.93 7.20
C ALA A 271 -14.28 -1.34 5.73
N GLU A 272 -13.94 -2.58 5.35
CA GLU A 272 -14.10 -3.07 3.97
C GLU A 272 -15.56 -3.25 3.56
N LYS A 273 -16.45 -3.44 4.54
CA LYS A 273 -17.90 -3.63 4.32
C LYS A 273 -18.62 -2.30 4.08
N SER A 274 -17.99 -1.17 4.33
CA SER A 274 -18.57 0.16 4.12
C SER A 274 -18.67 0.48 2.63
N SER A 275 -19.87 0.87 2.19
CA SER A 275 -20.10 1.37 0.82
C SER A 275 -19.48 2.75 0.56
N ASP A 276 -18.90 3.36 1.58
CA ASP A 276 -18.46 4.75 1.56
C ASP A 276 -17.08 4.93 0.93
N HIS A 277 -16.86 6.09 0.30
CA HIS A 277 -15.63 6.53 -0.35
C HIS A 277 -14.38 6.67 0.59
N LYS A 278 -14.51 6.30 1.85
CA LYS A 278 -13.41 6.12 2.80
C LYS A 278 -12.54 4.89 2.51
N ARG A 279 -12.91 4.08 1.51
CA ARG A 279 -12.28 2.79 1.19
C ARG A 279 -10.76 2.88 1.01
N LEU A 280 -10.26 3.93 0.35
CA LEU A 280 -8.81 4.07 0.11
C LEU A 280 -8.01 4.26 1.41
N VAL A 281 -8.55 5.05 2.35
CA VAL A 281 -7.83 5.41 3.58
C VAL A 281 -7.97 4.35 4.67
N THR A 282 -9.14 3.68 4.74
CA THR A 282 -9.44 2.73 5.82
C THR A 282 -9.44 1.27 5.36
N SER A 283 -9.27 1.02 4.07
CA SER A 283 -9.25 -0.33 3.51
C SER A 283 -7.99 -1.09 3.93
N THR A 284 -8.15 -2.36 4.27
CA THR A 284 -7.03 -3.27 4.52
C THR A 284 -6.46 -3.89 3.24
N ASN A 285 -7.01 -3.61 2.05
CA ASN A 285 -6.59 -4.22 0.79
C ASN A 285 -5.10 -4.02 0.51
N PHE A 286 -4.56 -2.81 0.75
CA PHE A 286 -3.13 -2.57 0.56
C PHE A 286 -2.27 -3.31 1.58
N SER A 287 -2.68 -3.36 2.85
CA SER A 287 -1.98 -4.13 3.87
C SER A 287 -2.12 -5.64 3.65
N ASP A 288 -3.17 -6.10 2.98
CA ASP A 288 -3.33 -7.49 2.57
C ASP A 288 -2.48 -7.82 1.34
N ALA A 289 -2.43 -6.93 0.33
CA ALA A 289 -1.47 -7.06 -0.77
C ALA A 289 -0.02 -7.11 -0.25
N PHE A 290 0.32 -6.26 0.71
CA PHE A 290 1.61 -6.25 1.40
C PHE A 290 1.91 -7.59 2.07
N LYS A 291 0.94 -8.15 2.81
CA LYS A 291 1.05 -9.48 3.42
C LYS A 291 1.49 -10.54 2.42
N TYR A 292 0.86 -10.61 1.25
CA TYR A 292 1.15 -11.66 0.27
C TYR A 292 2.58 -11.59 -0.25
N MET A 293 3.15 -10.40 -0.37
CA MET A 293 4.54 -10.20 -0.75
C MET A 293 5.51 -10.58 0.38
N MET A 294 5.17 -10.25 1.64
CA MET A 294 6.03 -10.51 2.80
C MET A 294 6.02 -11.98 3.20
N MET A 295 4.88 -12.65 3.12
CA MET A 295 4.73 -14.04 3.56
C MET A 295 5.25 -15.05 2.53
N ARG A 296 6.49 -14.85 2.06
CA ARG A 296 7.21 -15.79 1.18
C ARG A 296 7.59 -17.04 1.94
N LYS A 297 7.56 -18.20 1.26
CA LYS A 297 7.88 -19.49 1.90
C LYS A 297 9.25 -19.49 2.59
N GLU A 298 10.25 -18.94 1.93
CA GLU A 298 11.62 -18.86 2.42
C GLU A 298 11.73 -18.04 3.70
N TRP A 299 11.01 -16.91 3.77
CA TRP A 299 11.03 -16.04 4.95
C TRP A 299 10.21 -16.60 6.11
N ILE A 300 9.05 -17.20 5.83
CA ILE A 300 8.27 -17.91 6.84
C ILE A 300 9.10 -19.03 7.47
N ALA A 301 9.88 -19.78 6.66
CA ALA A 301 10.72 -20.85 7.17
C ALA A 301 11.82 -20.34 8.11
N ILE A 302 12.34 -19.11 7.89
CA ILE A 302 13.31 -18.47 8.77
C ILE A 302 12.69 -18.19 10.14
N VAL A 303 11.51 -17.57 10.17
CA VAL A 303 10.82 -17.21 11.42
C VAL A 303 10.39 -18.45 12.21
N LYS A 304 9.80 -19.45 11.54
CA LYS A 304 9.40 -20.71 12.20
C LYS A 304 10.56 -21.48 12.84
N ARG A 305 11.75 -21.46 12.21
CA ARG A 305 12.94 -22.09 12.80
C ARG A 305 13.41 -21.38 14.08
N ASN A 306 13.20 -20.07 14.18
CA ASN A 306 13.56 -19.32 15.37
C ASN A 306 12.59 -19.59 16.53
N LEU A 307 11.28 -19.69 16.25
CA LEU A 307 10.26 -20.00 17.24
C LEU A 307 10.35 -21.43 17.80
N GLY A 308 10.89 -22.39 17.04
CA GLY A 308 11.09 -23.77 17.49
C GLY A 308 12.38 -24.03 18.26
N ARG A 309 13.18 -22.99 18.54
CA ARG A 309 14.45 -23.08 19.29
C ARG A 309 14.41 -22.38 20.65
N GLY A 310 13.24 -21.87 21.07
CA GLY A 310 12.99 -21.27 22.36
C GLY A 310 12.41 -22.23 23.38
#